data_8d9c72329af05d67f536c93eb9063f1e
#
_entry.id   8d9c72329af05d67f536c93eb9063f1e
#
_cell.length_a   1.000
_cell.length_b   1.000
_cell.length_c   1.000
_cell.angle_alpha   90.00
_cell.angle_beta   90.00
_cell.angle_gamma   90.00
#
_symmetry.space_group_name_H-M   'P 1'
#
loop_
_entity.id
_entity.type
_entity.pdbx_description
1 polymer ?
#
loop_
_entity_poly.entity_id
_entity_poly.type
_entity_poly.pdbx_seq_one_letter_code
_entity_poly.pdbx_strand_id
1 'polypeptide(L)'
;MAEPLVTACHSTPKGVSFSVLNHHIIPEDSLASLPFRFSNKVRVNPKTGCWEWTAARLSDGYGQFWLQGKHVSAHRFAWRALVSSIPEGMTLDHLCRVRYCVNPAHLEAVSLRENILRGESPSAQNARAARCPQGHPFDLFNTYFCPAGSRCCRTCQRERLRRWRIFRQE
;
A
#
# COMPACT_ATOMS: atom_id res chain seq x y z
N MET A 1 -8.17 59.91 -5.56
CA MET A 1 -8.82 58.82 -4.84
C MET A 1 -8.20 57.53 -5.36
N ALA A 2 -7.28 56.97 -4.63
CA ALA A 2 -6.52 55.78 -4.98
C ALA A 2 -6.90 54.68 -3.97
N GLU A 3 -7.45 53.55 -4.48
CA GLU A 3 -7.75 52.38 -3.66
C GLU A 3 -6.45 51.59 -3.36
N PRO A 4 -6.30 51.02 -2.16
CA PRO A 4 -5.16 50.20 -1.83
C PRO A 4 -5.37 48.75 -2.32
N LEU A 5 -4.38 48.24 -3.06
CA LEU A 5 -4.23 46.87 -3.45
C LEU A 5 -4.01 45.96 -2.22
N VAL A 6 -4.99 45.15 -1.90
CA VAL A 6 -4.87 44.10 -0.89
C VAL A 6 -4.15 42.88 -1.50
N THR A 7 -2.90 42.71 -1.11
CA THR A 7 -2.12 41.51 -1.42
C THR A 7 -2.63 40.34 -0.58
N ALA A 8 -3.38 39.42 -1.19
CA ALA A 8 -3.79 38.16 -0.56
C ALA A 8 -2.61 37.19 -0.50
N CYS A 9 -2.07 36.95 0.69
CA CYS A 9 -1.21 35.83 0.98
C CYS A 9 -1.97 34.50 0.78
N HIS A 10 -1.68 33.78 -0.29
CA HIS A 10 -2.16 32.41 -0.46
C HIS A 10 -1.27 31.46 0.35
N SER A 11 -1.66 31.21 1.58
CA SER A 11 -1.17 30.07 2.36
C SER A 11 -1.82 28.81 1.84
N THR A 12 -1.06 27.98 1.14
CA THR A 12 -1.45 26.60 0.75
C THR A 12 -1.71 25.76 2.00
N PRO A 13 -2.88 25.15 2.18
CA PRO A 13 -3.09 24.22 3.29
C PRO A 13 -2.31 22.93 3.04
N LYS A 14 -1.34 22.66 3.91
CA LYS A 14 -0.71 21.35 4.06
C LYS A 14 -1.75 20.39 4.61
N GLY A 15 -2.08 19.34 3.84
CA GLY A 15 -2.92 18.26 4.33
C GLY A 15 -4.17 17.98 3.48
N VAL A 16 -4.00 17.82 2.17
CA VAL A 16 -5.01 17.16 1.35
C VAL A 16 -4.63 15.68 1.24
N SER A 17 -5.29 14.86 2.05
CA SER A 17 -5.36 13.41 1.82
C SER A 17 -6.04 13.21 0.47
N PHE A 18 -5.27 12.99 -0.59
CA PHE A 18 -5.79 12.56 -1.88
C PHE A 18 -6.19 11.09 -1.77
N SER A 19 -7.33 10.84 -1.17
CA SER A 19 -8.10 9.62 -1.41
C SER A 19 -8.81 9.80 -2.77
N VAL A 20 -8.04 9.76 -3.85
CA VAL A 20 -8.62 9.68 -5.19
C VAL A 20 -9.03 8.22 -5.38
N LEU A 21 -10.30 7.94 -5.14
CA LEU A 21 -10.97 6.73 -5.60
C LEU A 21 -11.05 6.79 -7.14
N ASN A 22 -9.92 6.65 -7.80
CA ASN A 22 -9.85 6.41 -9.23
C ASN A 22 -10.25 4.95 -9.47
N HIS A 23 -11.56 4.68 -9.45
CA HIS A 23 -12.07 3.51 -10.15
C HIS A 23 -11.84 3.75 -11.63
N HIS A 24 -10.70 3.29 -12.14
CA HIS A 24 -10.49 3.21 -13.58
C HIS A 24 -11.57 2.32 -14.15
N ILE A 25 -12.53 2.92 -14.88
CA ILE A 25 -13.49 2.16 -15.65
C ILE A 25 -12.69 1.51 -16.78
N ILE A 26 -12.33 0.26 -16.58
CA ILE A 26 -11.65 -0.56 -17.59
C ILE A 26 -12.75 -1.20 -18.43
N PRO A 27 -12.84 -0.91 -19.73
CA PRO A 27 -13.82 -1.56 -20.60
C PRO A 27 -13.68 -3.08 -20.52
N GLU A 28 -14.77 -3.82 -20.61
CA GLU A 28 -14.76 -5.29 -20.53
C GLU A 28 -13.86 -5.94 -21.60
N ASP A 29 -13.76 -5.31 -22.77
CA ASP A 29 -12.91 -5.76 -23.88
C ASP A 29 -11.41 -5.43 -23.73
N SER A 30 -11.01 -4.75 -22.65
CA SER A 30 -9.61 -4.33 -22.47
C SER A 30 -8.63 -5.50 -22.38
N LEU A 31 -9.08 -6.68 -21.95
CA LEU A 31 -8.24 -7.87 -21.95
C LEU A 31 -7.83 -8.27 -23.37
N ALA A 32 -8.74 -8.11 -24.35
CA ALA A 32 -8.48 -8.42 -25.76
C ALA A 32 -7.47 -7.44 -26.40
N SER A 33 -7.31 -6.25 -25.88
CA SER A 33 -6.31 -5.28 -26.36
C SER A 33 -4.88 -5.60 -25.92
N LEU A 34 -4.72 -6.51 -24.93
CA LEU A 34 -3.40 -6.99 -24.52
C LEU A 34 -2.85 -8.02 -25.51
N PRO A 35 -1.51 -8.16 -25.64
CA PRO A 35 -0.90 -9.16 -26.51
C PRO A 35 -1.44 -10.55 -26.23
N PHE A 36 -1.76 -11.34 -27.28
CA PHE A 36 -2.31 -12.70 -27.16
C PHE A 36 -1.48 -13.60 -26.24
N ARG A 37 -0.14 -13.49 -26.28
CA ARG A 37 0.77 -14.21 -25.38
C ARG A 37 0.60 -13.86 -23.88
N PHE A 38 -0.11 -12.77 -23.56
CA PHE A 38 -0.49 -12.41 -22.19
C PHE A 38 -1.94 -12.82 -21.92
N SER A 39 -2.90 -12.42 -22.77
CA SER A 39 -4.32 -12.64 -22.55
C SER A 39 -4.70 -14.13 -22.50
N ASN A 40 -4.04 -15.02 -23.26
CA ASN A 40 -4.26 -16.48 -23.20
C ASN A 40 -3.82 -17.12 -21.87
N LYS A 41 -3.14 -16.39 -20.99
CA LYS A 41 -2.73 -16.81 -19.63
C LYS A 41 -3.60 -16.22 -18.54
N VAL A 42 -4.71 -15.62 -18.92
CA VAL A 42 -5.65 -14.99 -18.00
C VAL A 42 -6.98 -15.72 -18.07
N ARG A 43 -7.53 -16.07 -16.91
CA ARG A 43 -8.89 -16.58 -16.76
C ARG A 43 -9.71 -15.55 -15.99
N VAL A 44 -10.80 -15.09 -16.59
CA VAL A 44 -11.73 -14.19 -15.91
C VAL A 44 -12.62 -14.99 -14.96
N ASN A 45 -12.64 -14.62 -13.69
CA ASN A 45 -13.54 -15.19 -12.71
C ASN A 45 -14.88 -14.42 -12.73
N PRO A 46 -15.99 -15.04 -13.16
CA PRO A 46 -17.26 -14.33 -13.36
C PRO A 46 -17.91 -13.87 -12.05
N LYS A 47 -17.53 -14.44 -10.90
CA LYS A 47 -18.10 -14.08 -9.60
C LYS A 47 -17.39 -12.86 -8.97
N THR A 48 -16.10 -12.73 -9.20
CA THR A 48 -15.28 -11.70 -8.54
C THR A 48 -14.78 -10.62 -9.51
N GLY A 49 -14.90 -10.83 -10.83
CA GLY A 49 -14.29 -9.97 -11.85
C GLY A 49 -12.77 -10.05 -11.90
N CYS A 50 -12.13 -10.91 -11.09
CA CYS A 50 -10.68 -11.06 -11.11
C CYS A 50 -10.20 -11.66 -12.44
N TRP A 51 -9.16 -11.08 -13.00
CA TRP A 51 -8.38 -11.65 -14.09
C TRP A 51 -7.28 -12.51 -13.50
N GLU A 52 -7.55 -13.78 -13.33
CA GLU A 52 -6.65 -14.72 -12.66
C GLU A 52 -5.51 -15.16 -13.58
N TRP A 53 -4.28 -14.91 -13.18
CA TRP A 53 -3.09 -15.36 -13.90
C TRP A 53 -2.90 -16.87 -13.74
N THR A 54 -2.87 -17.60 -14.86
CA THR A 54 -2.81 -19.06 -14.89
C THR A 54 -1.41 -19.62 -15.17
N ALA A 55 -0.45 -18.76 -15.56
CA ALA A 55 0.93 -19.18 -15.85
C ALA A 55 1.82 -19.08 -14.59
N ALA A 56 3.16 -19.09 -14.79
CA ALA A 56 4.15 -19.07 -13.71
C ALA A 56 3.92 -17.96 -12.69
N ARG A 57 4.08 -18.30 -11.40
CA ARG A 57 3.97 -17.39 -10.24
C ARG A 57 5.24 -17.46 -9.41
N LEU A 58 5.56 -16.38 -8.74
CA LEU A 58 6.59 -16.32 -7.70
C LEU A 58 6.12 -17.05 -6.43
N SER A 59 7.04 -17.33 -5.51
CA SER A 59 6.75 -17.94 -4.20
C SER A 59 5.79 -17.11 -3.35
N ASP A 60 5.78 -15.80 -3.55
CA ASP A 60 4.85 -14.85 -2.91
C ASP A 60 3.46 -14.79 -3.57
N GLY A 61 3.23 -15.57 -4.65
CA GLY A 61 1.95 -15.71 -5.34
C GLY A 61 1.72 -14.73 -6.49
N TYR A 62 2.62 -13.80 -6.77
CA TYR A 62 2.48 -12.88 -7.90
C TYR A 62 2.78 -13.55 -9.24
N GLY A 63 1.96 -13.22 -10.27
CA GLY A 63 2.17 -13.72 -11.63
C GLY A 63 3.43 -13.14 -12.27
N GLN A 64 4.17 -14.02 -12.99
CA GLN A 64 5.33 -13.64 -13.80
C GLN A 64 5.01 -13.68 -15.29
N PHE A 65 5.39 -12.65 -16.00
CA PHE A 65 5.29 -12.56 -17.44
C PHE A 65 6.66 -12.35 -18.08
N TRP A 66 7.00 -13.14 -19.10
CA TRP A 66 8.24 -12.99 -19.84
C TRP A 66 8.10 -11.93 -20.92
N LEU A 67 8.83 -10.82 -20.79
CA LEU A 67 8.80 -9.70 -21.70
C LEU A 67 10.23 -9.29 -22.09
N GLN A 68 10.55 -9.32 -23.38
CA GLN A 68 11.82 -8.81 -23.93
C GLN A 68 13.06 -9.30 -23.14
N GLY A 69 13.19 -10.61 -22.97
CA GLY A 69 14.37 -11.19 -22.32
C GLY A 69 14.38 -11.16 -20.79
N LYS A 70 13.33 -10.67 -20.12
CA LYS A 70 13.25 -10.59 -18.64
C LYS A 70 11.87 -10.94 -18.09
N HIS A 71 11.84 -11.39 -16.84
CA HIS A 71 10.60 -11.56 -16.09
C HIS A 71 10.12 -10.22 -15.52
N VAL A 72 8.85 -9.92 -15.76
CA VAL A 72 8.15 -8.77 -15.17
C VAL A 72 6.91 -9.25 -14.42
N SER A 73 6.48 -8.52 -13.40
CA SER A 73 5.23 -8.83 -12.70
C SER A 73 4.04 -8.65 -13.65
N ALA A 74 3.20 -9.69 -13.79
CA ALA A 74 2.09 -9.70 -14.76
C ALA A 74 1.08 -8.58 -14.49
N HIS A 75 0.71 -8.31 -13.23
CA HIS A 75 -0.20 -7.20 -12.86
C HIS A 75 0.40 -5.83 -13.20
N ARG A 76 1.72 -5.63 -13.01
CA ARG A 76 2.39 -4.37 -13.39
C ARG A 76 2.46 -4.18 -14.90
N PHE A 77 2.57 -5.27 -15.65
CA PHE A 77 2.49 -5.22 -17.11
C PHE A 77 1.08 -4.79 -17.57
N ALA A 78 0.03 -5.45 -17.06
CA ALA A 78 -1.35 -5.10 -17.39
C ALA A 78 -1.69 -3.65 -17.05
N TRP A 79 -1.28 -3.17 -15.87
CA TRP A 79 -1.47 -1.78 -15.46
C TRP A 79 -0.82 -0.79 -16.44
N ARG A 80 0.46 -1.01 -16.77
CA ARG A 80 1.20 -0.11 -17.69
C ARG A 80 0.64 -0.11 -19.11
N ALA A 81 0.07 -1.22 -19.53
CA ALA A 81 -0.50 -1.34 -20.87
C ALA A 81 -1.89 -0.72 -21.00
N LEU A 82 -2.70 -0.74 -19.95
CA LEU A 82 -4.11 -0.37 -19.98
C LEU A 82 -4.44 0.93 -19.25
N VAL A 83 -3.59 1.35 -18.30
CA VAL A 83 -3.86 2.54 -17.48
C VAL A 83 -2.80 3.61 -17.72
N SER A 84 -1.62 3.45 -17.14
CA SER A 84 -0.52 4.43 -17.28
C SER A 84 0.78 3.89 -16.68
N SER A 85 1.85 4.68 -16.75
CA SER A 85 3.07 4.44 -15.97
C SER A 85 2.74 4.47 -14.46
N ILE A 86 3.38 3.57 -13.70
CA ILE A 86 3.29 3.60 -12.23
C ILE A 86 4.17 4.76 -11.75
N PRO A 87 3.65 5.74 -10.99
CA PRO A 87 4.45 6.86 -10.52
C PRO A 87 5.63 6.40 -9.68
N GLU A 88 6.71 7.18 -9.69
CA GLU A 88 7.90 6.87 -8.91
C GLU A 88 7.58 6.81 -7.40
N GLY A 89 8.17 5.84 -6.69
CA GLY A 89 7.91 5.60 -5.28
C GLY A 89 6.55 4.95 -4.97
N MET A 90 5.68 4.73 -5.98
CA MET A 90 4.40 4.05 -5.79
C MET A 90 4.50 2.54 -6.05
N THR A 91 3.63 1.80 -5.38
CA THR A 91 3.41 0.36 -5.59
C THR A 91 1.95 0.11 -5.96
N LEU A 92 1.66 -1.05 -6.56
CA LEU A 92 0.28 -1.46 -6.84
C LEU A 92 -0.24 -2.32 -5.69
N ASP A 93 -1.32 -1.87 -5.06
CA ASP A 93 -2.09 -2.65 -4.08
C ASP A 93 -3.22 -3.41 -4.77
N HIS A 94 -3.47 -4.65 -4.35
CA HIS A 94 -4.58 -5.48 -4.82
C HIS A 94 -5.81 -5.24 -3.93
N LEU A 95 -6.77 -4.47 -4.40
CA LEU A 95 -8.04 -4.22 -3.69
C LEU A 95 -8.82 -5.52 -3.44
N CYS A 96 -8.77 -6.45 -4.39
CA CYS A 96 -9.38 -7.79 -4.28
C CYS A 96 -8.60 -8.78 -3.39
N ARG A 97 -7.41 -8.41 -2.88
CA ARG A 97 -6.52 -9.27 -2.07
C ARG A 97 -6.07 -10.58 -2.76
N VAL A 98 -6.27 -10.71 -4.06
CA VAL A 98 -5.83 -11.84 -4.89
C VAL A 98 -4.53 -11.47 -5.59
N ARG A 99 -3.38 -11.97 -5.10
CA ARG A 99 -2.03 -11.59 -5.57
C ARG A 99 -1.77 -11.92 -7.05
N TYR A 100 -2.43 -12.93 -7.58
CA TYR A 100 -2.33 -13.33 -8.99
C TYR A 100 -3.41 -12.69 -9.88
N CYS A 101 -4.21 -11.79 -9.34
CA CYS A 101 -5.11 -10.98 -10.17
C CYS A 101 -4.31 -9.97 -10.98
N VAL A 102 -4.59 -9.88 -12.28
CA VAL A 102 -3.95 -8.91 -13.19
C VAL A 102 -4.93 -7.87 -13.73
N ASN A 103 -6.17 -7.83 -13.21
CA ASN A 103 -7.18 -6.85 -13.59
C ASN A 103 -6.81 -5.47 -13.06
N PRO A 104 -6.56 -4.47 -13.93
CA PRO A 104 -6.22 -3.13 -13.47
C PRO A 104 -7.33 -2.44 -12.65
N ALA A 105 -8.61 -2.78 -12.87
CA ALA A 105 -9.71 -2.27 -12.05
C ALA A 105 -9.64 -2.72 -10.57
N HIS A 106 -8.90 -3.80 -10.29
CA HIS A 106 -8.67 -4.33 -8.95
C HIS A 106 -7.33 -3.91 -8.35
N LEU A 107 -6.63 -2.97 -8.99
CA LEU A 107 -5.35 -2.45 -8.56
C LEU A 107 -5.45 -0.96 -8.23
N GLU A 108 -4.63 -0.51 -7.32
CA GLU A 108 -4.49 0.90 -6.99
C GLU A 108 -3.01 1.25 -6.81
N ALA A 109 -2.58 2.37 -7.38
CA ALA A 109 -1.24 2.89 -7.16
C ALA A 109 -1.21 3.68 -5.83
N VAL A 110 -0.49 3.16 -4.85
CA VAL A 110 -0.39 3.71 -3.50
C VAL A 110 1.06 3.80 -3.03
N SER A 111 1.33 4.61 -2.01
CA SER A 111 2.64 4.61 -1.37
C SER A 111 2.93 3.25 -0.71
N LEU A 112 4.23 2.88 -0.62
CA LEU A 112 4.63 1.65 0.08
C LEU A 112 4.11 1.62 1.52
N ARG A 113 4.14 2.77 2.22
CA ARG A 113 3.62 2.90 3.59
C ARG A 113 2.13 2.57 3.66
N GLU A 114 1.35 3.14 2.76
CA GLU A 114 -0.09 2.90 2.70
C GLU A 114 -0.41 1.45 2.37
N ASN A 115 0.26 0.85 1.39
CA ASN A 115 0.09 -0.57 1.04
C ASN A 115 0.38 -1.49 2.24
N ILE A 116 1.49 -1.23 2.98
CA ILE A 116 1.80 -1.97 4.20
C ILE A 116 0.68 -1.83 5.24
N LEU A 117 0.17 -0.61 5.48
CA LEU A 117 -0.85 -0.35 6.48
C LEU A 117 -2.23 -0.94 6.13
N ARG A 118 -2.54 -1.07 4.84
CA ARG A 118 -3.76 -1.74 4.35
C ARG A 118 -3.69 -3.27 4.47
N GLY A 119 -2.49 -3.83 4.59
CA GLY A 119 -2.25 -5.28 4.67
C GLY A 119 -2.47 -5.88 6.06
N GLU A 120 -2.16 -7.18 6.17
CA GLU A 120 -2.25 -7.99 7.40
C GLU A 120 -0.85 -8.20 8.05
N SER A 121 0.17 -7.47 7.64
CA SER A 121 1.52 -7.59 8.18
C SER A 121 1.56 -7.24 9.68
N PRO A 122 2.54 -7.75 10.45
CA PRO A 122 2.72 -7.36 11.85
C PRO A 122 2.84 -5.84 12.03
N SER A 123 3.44 -5.14 11.07
CA SER A 123 3.53 -3.67 11.08
C SER A 123 2.16 -3.01 10.98
N ALA A 124 1.28 -3.51 10.10
CA ALA A 124 -0.09 -3.03 9.95
C ALA A 124 -0.93 -3.32 11.20
N GLN A 125 -0.82 -4.53 11.75
CA GLN A 125 -1.49 -4.93 12.99
C GLN A 125 -1.05 -4.03 14.16
N ASN A 126 0.26 -3.83 14.33
CA ASN A 126 0.80 -2.96 15.36
C ASN A 126 0.36 -1.50 15.20
N ALA A 127 0.25 -1.00 13.95
CA ALA A 127 -0.25 0.36 13.70
C ALA A 127 -1.71 0.56 14.13
N ARG A 128 -2.54 -0.49 13.97
CA ARG A 128 -3.97 -0.47 14.34
C ARG A 128 -4.24 -0.85 15.80
N ALA A 129 -3.29 -1.48 16.48
CA ALA A 129 -3.48 -1.97 17.83
C ALA A 129 -3.79 -0.83 18.81
N ALA A 130 -4.87 -0.95 19.60
CA ALA A 130 -5.22 -0.02 20.66
C ALA A 130 -4.36 -0.20 21.92
N ARG A 131 -3.71 -1.37 22.07
CA ARG A 131 -2.88 -1.74 23.23
C ARG A 131 -1.55 -2.34 22.78
N CYS A 132 -0.52 -2.19 23.59
CA CYS A 132 0.74 -2.89 23.37
C CYS A 132 0.62 -4.39 23.70
N PRO A 133 1.60 -5.25 23.36
CA PRO A 133 1.57 -6.68 23.68
C PRO A 133 1.43 -7.01 25.18
N GLN A 134 1.81 -6.07 26.07
CA GLN A 134 1.64 -6.18 27.52
C GLN A 134 0.29 -5.63 28.03
N GLY A 135 -0.64 -5.27 27.12
CA GLY A 135 -1.96 -4.78 27.46
C GLY A 135 -2.07 -3.28 27.81
N HIS A 136 -0.97 -2.52 27.87
CA HIS A 136 -1.03 -1.09 28.15
C HIS A 136 -1.65 -0.32 26.99
N PRO A 137 -2.54 0.67 27.24
CA PRO A 137 -3.19 1.42 26.17
C PRO A 137 -2.19 2.30 25.40
N PHE A 138 -2.45 2.47 24.12
CA PHE A 138 -1.78 3.47 23.29
C PHE A 138 -2.63 4.74 23.25
N ASP A 139 -2.61 5.48 24.35
CA ASP A 139 -3.21 6.81 24.50
C ASP A 139 -2.17 7.93 24.35
N LEU A 140 -2.60 9.19 24.48
CA LEU A 140 -1.73 10.36 24.36
C LEU A 140 -0.62 10.40 25.44
N PHE A 141 -0.86 9.85 26.63
CA PHE A 141 0.08 9.87 27.74
C PHE A 141 1.09 8.73 27.69
N ASN A 142 0.63 7.55 27.24
CA ASN A 142 1.43 6.35 27.24
C ASN A 142 2.12 6.04 25.90
N THR A 143 1.82 6.80 24.85
CA THR A 143 2.42 6.61 23.52
C THR A 143 3.52 7.61 23.26
N TYR A 144 4.61 7.15 22.62
CA TYR A 144 5.59 8.02 21.99
C TYR A 144 6.08 7.39 20.68
N PHE A 145 6.61 8.21 19.80
CA PHE A 145 7.24 7.74 18.57
C PHE A 145 8.76 7.77 18.75
N CYS A 146 9.41 6.64 18.52
CA CYS A 146 10.87 6.60 18.53
C CYS A 146 11.44 7.23 17.25
N PRO A 147 12.74 7.59 17.21
CA PRO A 147 13.37 8.23 16.05
C PRO A 147 13.16 7.49 14.72
N ALA A 148 13.02 6.16 14.76
CA ALA A 148 12.71 5.32 13.61
C ALA A 148 11.23 5.39 13.16
N GLY A 149 10.41 6.26 13.78
CA GLY A 149 9.00 6.46 13.43
C GLY A 149 8.04 5.38 13.95
N SER A 150 8.51 4.38 14.70
CA SER A 150 7.65 3.36 15.29
C SER A 150 7.02 3.83 16.60
N ARG A 151 5.78 3.37 16.85
CA ARG A 151 5.01 3.67 18.06
C ARG A 151 5.49 2.80 19.22
N CYS A 152 5.79 3.40 20.35
CA CYS A 152 6.32 2.76 21.54
C CYS A 152 5.46 3.05 22.79
N CYS A 153 5.38 2.07 23.70
CA CYS A 153 4.68 2.18 24.97
C CYS A 153 5.61 2.72 26.05
N ARG A 154 5.27 3.86 26.67
CA ARG A 154 6.07 4.49 27.75
C ARG A 154 6.14 3.61 29.00
N THR A 155 5.06 2.93 29.35
CA THR A 155 5.03 2.03 30.52
C THR A 155 6.00 0.87 30.33
N CYS A 156 5.95 0.15 29.21
CA CYS A 156 6.90 -0.91 28.91
C CYS A 156 8.36 -0.41 28.87
N GLN A 157 8.58 0.79 28.34
CA GLN A 157 9.91 1.39 28.33
C GLN A 157 10.43 1.65 29.73
N ARG A 158 9.59 2.23 30.63
CA ARG A 158 9.94 2.49 32.03
C ARG A 158 10.23 1.20 32.79
N GLU A 159 9.42 0.16 32.61
CA GLU A 159 9.61 -1.15 33.23
C GLU A 159 10.90 -1.82 32.76
N ARG A 160 11.19 -1.76 31.44
CA ARG A 160 12.44 -2.28 30.90
C ARG A 160 13.67 -1.58 31.50
N LEU A 161 13.65 -0.25 31.62
CA LEU A 161 14.73 0.54 32.23
C LEU A 161 14.88 0.25 33.73
N ARG A 162 13.77 0.03 34.46
CA ARG A 162 13.79 -0.35 35.87
C ARG A 162 14.49 -1.70 36.05
N ARG A 163 14.10 -2.72 35.27
CA ARG A 163 14.74 -4.04 35.32
C ARG A 163 16.23 -3.96 34.98
N TRP A 164 16.59 -3.20 33.98
CA TRP A 164 18.00 -3.04 33.59
C TRP A 164 18.84 -2.35 34.69
N ARG A 165 18.30 -1.39 35.45
CA ARG A 165 18.99 -0.74 36.57
C ARG A 165 19.22 -1.70 37.73
N ILE A 166 18.26 -2.56 38.04
CA ILE A 166 18.41 -3.59 39.09
C ILE A 166 19.55 -4.56 38.74
N PHE A 167 19.57 -5.06 37.49
CA PHE A 167 20.59 -6.01 37.03
C PHE A 167 22.02 -5.45 37.01
N ARG A 168 22.19 -4.12 37.02
CA ARG A 168 23.53 -3.48 37.07
C ARG A 168 24.05 -3.21 38.49
N GLN A 169 23.22 -3.44 39.50
CA GLN A 169 23.60 -3.23 40.90
C GLN A 169 23.99 -4.53 41.62
N GLU A 170 23.84 -5.65 40.93
CA GLU A 170 24.40 -6.96 41.31
C GLU A 170 25.75 -7.20 40.62
#